data_f1829835879247a617c093cbae0b77df
#
_entry.id   f1829835879247a617c093cbae0b77df
#
_cell.length_a   1.000
_cell.length_b   1.000
_cell.length_c   1.000
_cell.angle_alpha   90.00
_cell.angle_beta   90.00
_cell.angle_gamma   90.00
#
_symmetry.space_group_name_H-M   'P 1'
#
loop_
_entity.id
_entity.type
_entity.pdbx_description
1 polymer ?
#
loop_
_entity_poly.entity_id
_entity_poly.type
_entity_poly.pdbx_seq_one_letter_code
_entity_poly.pdbx_strand_id
1 'polypeptide(L)'
;MSAPLVDIRNVSHRFGQLAVLKNVSLAIEPGSYTILLGPSGSGKTTLLSILGGFVTPSEGKVFIRGTDCTALPPAKRPTTTVFQDYALFPHMSVGGNVGFGLRMQGVDGATRATKAREALALVGLAAAFDKKPHQLSGGQRQRVALARALVNEPAVLLLDEPLGALDLKLRRQMQDELKAIHKRVGTAFIHVTHDQEEAMALADHCVVMNDGRIEDEGPPERVYARPATRFSATFMGESTILAATVTEAKNGIVTAKTALGSISLPGASPAGAKVTLAIRPEHIALGEAKSDVALGTAKVGDVVFQGSFKRVLAISTQDTALQFIAKAPASATVRTGDTIPVSCNAQDIILLAD
;
A
#
# COMPACT_ATOMS: atom_id res chain seq x y z
N MET A 1 -24.51 6.89 -2.17
CA MET A 1 -23.03 6.97 -2.32
C MET A 1 -22.75 8.16 -3.20
N SER A 2 -21.81 9.02 -2.82
CA SER A 2 -21.34 10.12 -3.66
C SER A 2 -20.66 9.58 -4.92
N ALA A 3 -20.66 10.33 -6.01
CA ALA A 3 -19.91 9.93 -7.20
C ALA A 3 -18.41 9.97 -6.89
N PRO A 4 -17.61 8.97 -7.32
CA PRO A 4 -16.18 8.94 -7.06
C PRO A 4 -15.48 10.15 -7.73
N LEU A 5 -14.42 10.64 -7.11
CA LEU A 5 -13.59 11.71 -7.66
C LEU A 5 -12.82 11.25 -8.88
N VAL A 6 -12.24 10.04 -8.80
CA VAL A 6 -11.59 9.36 -9.92
C VAL A 6 -12.30 8.03 -10.14
N ASP A 7 -12.64 7.75 -11.39
CA ASP A 7 -13.28 6.50 -11.79
C ASP A 7 -12.52 5.91 -12.98
N ILE A 8 -11.83 4.81 -12.70
CA ILE A 8 -11.04 4.05 -13.67
C ILE A 8 -11.90 2.85 -14.08
N ARG A 9 -12.21 2.73 -15.37
CA ARG A 9 -13.11 1.69 -15.89
C ARG A 9 -12.41 0.82 -16.91
N ASN A 10 -12.19 -0.46 -16.55
CA ASN A 10 -11.69 -1.52 -17.41
C ASN A 10 -10.40 -1.13 -18.15
N VAL A 11 -9.50 -0.41 -17.49
CA VAL A 11 -8.25 0.07 -18.10
C VAL A 11 -7.28 -1.07 -18.33
N SER A 12 -6.88 -1.23 -19.59
CA SER A 12 -5.80 -2.12 -20.01
C SER A 12 -4.73 -1.32 -20.76
N HIS A 13 -3.46 -1.71 -20.61
CA HIS A 13 -2.37 -1.08 -21.33
C HIS A 13 -1.27 -2.08 -21.70
N ARG A 14 -0.74 -1.89 -22.91
CA ARG A 14 0.34 -2.71 -23.46
C ARG A 14 1.47 -1.82 -23.97
N PHE A 15 2.71 -2.21 -23.70
CA PHE A 15 3.89 -1.70 -24.38
C PHE A 15 4.36 -2.74 -25.39
N GLY A 16 4.06 -2.53 -26.66
CA GLY A 16 4.27 -3.53 -27.70
C GLY A 16 3.49 -4.82 -27.39
N GLN A 17 4.19 -5.93 -27.20
CA GLN A 17 3.59 -7.24 -26.88
C GLN A 17 3.31 -7.40 -25.35
N LEU A 18 3.96 -6.61 -24.51
CA LEU A 18 3.87 -6.78 -23.05
C LEU A 18 2.59 -6.12 -22.51
N ALA A 19 1.66 -6.93 -21.97
CA ALA A 19 0.50 -6.44 -21.26
C ALA A 19 0.88 -6.06 -19.82
N VAL A 20 0.84 -4.77 -19.50
CA VAL A 20 1.25 -4.22 -18.19
C VAL A 20 0.06 -3.95 -17.28
N LEU A 21 -1.09 -3.58 -17.84
CA LEU A 21 -2.35 -3.45 -17.12
C LEU A 21 -3.41 -4.31 -17.79
N LYS A 22 -4.21 -5.01 -16.99
CA LYS A 22 -5.15 -6.04 -17.44
C LYS A 22 -6.51 -5.80 -16.78
N ASN A 23 -7.37 -5.04 -17.44
CA ASN A 23 -8.76 -4.77 -17.02
C ASN A 23 -8.87 -4.18 -15.61
N VAL A 24 -8.10 -3.14 -15.31
CA VAL A 24 -8.09 -2.46 -14.02
C VAL A 24 -9.29 -1.54 -13.91
N SER A 25 -10.09 -1.72 -12.85
CA SER A 25 -11.18 -0.81 -12.47
C SER A 25 -10.99 -0.39 -11.02
N LEU A 26 -11.09 0.92 -10.73
CA LEU A 26 -10.85 1.47 -9.40
C LEU A 26 -11.62 2.79 -9.23
N ALA A 27 -12.31 2.93 -8.12
CA ALA A 27 -12.99 4.15 -7.72
C ALA A 27 -12.24 4.81 -6.55
N ILE A 28 -11.99 6.11 -6.63
CA ILE A 28 -11.28 6.87 -5.59
C ILE A 28 -12.18 8.00 -5.10
N GLU A 29 -12.39 8.04 -3.81
CA GLU A 29 -13.27 9.00 -3.16
C GLU A 29 -12.62 10.39 -3.02
N PRO A 30 -13.41 11.47 -2.99
CA PRO A 30 -12.90 12.82 -2.72
C PRO A 30 -12.16 12.88 -1.38
N GLY A 31 -11.01 13.55 -1.35
CA GLY A 31 -10.24 13.78 -0.13
C GLY A 31 -9.61 12.53 0.49
N SER A 32 -9.65 11.36 -0.17
CA SER A 32 -9.02 10.13 0.34
C SER A 32 -7.54 10.07 0.05
N TYR A 33 -6.80 9.38 0.93
CA TYR A 33 -5.42 8.98 0.69
C TYR A 33 -5.42 7.53 0.18
N THR A 34 -5.28 7.34 -1.12
CA THR A 34 -5.24 6.02 -1.76
C THR A 34 -3.80 5.61 -2.04
N ILE A 35 -3.41 4.42 -1.62
CA ILE A 35 -2.08 3.86 -1.93
C ILE A 35 -2.20 2.69 -2.90
N LEU A 36 -1.47 2.79 -4.01
CA LEU A 36 -1.24 1.68 -4.95
C LEU A 36 0.01 0.94 -4.51
N LEU A 37 -0.16 -0.27 -4.00
CA LEU A 37 0.88 -1.10 -3.41
C LEU A 37 1.10 -2.37 -4.25
N GLY A 38 2.33 -2.86 -4.33
CA GLY A 38 2.63 -4.11 -5.03
C GLY A 38 4.11 -4.22 -5.40
N PRO A 39 4.58 -5.38 -5.87
CA PRO A 39 5.97 -5.58 -6.28
C PRO A 39 6.34 -4.73 -7.49
N SER A 40 7.65 -4.63 -7.76
CA SER A 40 8.14 -4.00 -9.00
C SER A 40 7.56 -4.71 -10.23
N GLY A 41 7.15 -3.93 -11.24
CA GLY A 41 6.54 -4.47 -12.46
C GLY A 41 5.03 -4.80 -12.36
N SER A 42 4.36 -4.58 -11.22
CA SER A 42 2.92 -4.84 -11.09
C SER A 42 2.00 -3.84 -11.81
N GLY A 43 2.56 -2.78 -12.44
CA GLY A 43 1.79 -1.82 -13.24
C GLY A 43 1.44 -0.50 -12.52
N LYS A 44 1.81 -0.30 -11.24
CA LYS A 44 1.47 0.89 -10.43
C LYS A 44 1.86 2.22 -11.07
N THR A 45 3.14 2.37 -11.44
CA THR A 45 3.66 3.60 -12.09
C THR A 45 3.01 3.81 -13.47
N THR A 46 2.68 2.74 -14.19
CA THR A 46 1.93 2.84 -15.47
C THR A 46 0.52 3.36 -15.22
N LEU A 47 -0.19 2.84 -14.20
CA LEU A 47 -1.52 3.32 -13.83
C LEU A 47 -1.47 4.79 -13.39
N LEU A 48 -0.47 5.17 -12.57
CA LEU A 48 -0.24 6.56 -12.17
C LEU A 48 0.04 7.46 -13.38
N SER A 49 0.84 7.00 -14.34
CA SER A 49 1.15 7.72 -15.59
C SER A 49 -0.09 7.89 -16.48
N ILE A 50 -0.98 6.90 -16.51
CA ILE A 50 -2.28 7.00 -17.18
C ILE A 50 -3.15 8.05 -16.49
N LEU A 51 -3.22 8.07 -15.16
CA LEU A 51 -3.95 9.09 -14.40
C LEU A 51 -3.38 10.50 -14.62
N GLY A 52 -2.07 10.62 -14.70
CA GLY A 52 -1.37 11.88 -14.99
C GLY A 52 -1.49 12.35 -16.46
N GLY A 53 -1.94 11.47 -17.37
CA GLY A 53 -2.04 11.78 -18.81
C GLY A 53 -0.73 11.70 -19.59
N PHE A 54 0.31 11.09 -18.99
CA PHE A 54 1.60 10.83 -19.67
C PHE A 54 1.53 9.61 -20.58
N VAL A 55 0.59 8.69 -20.29
CA VAL A 55 0.31 7.49 -21.07
C VAL A 55 -1.18 7.43 -21.36
N THR A 56 -1.55 7.15 -22.60
CA THR A 56 -2.94 6.86 -22.98
C THR A 56 -3.17 5.36 -22.82
N PRO A 57 -4.21 4.89 -22.12
CA PRO A 57 -4.49 3.47 -22.01
C PRO A 57 -4.82 2.86 -23.39
N SER A 58 -4.52 1.58 -23.56
CA SER A 58 -4.87 0.86 -24.80
C SER A 58 -6.38 0.60 -24.87
N GLU A 59 -7.03 0.37 -23.72
CA GLU A 59 -8.46 0.13 -23.58
C GLU A 59 -8.96 0.73 -22.27
N GLY A 60 -10.26 0.92 -22.15
CA GLY A 60 -10.91 1.45 -20.96
C GLY A 60 -10.94 2.97 -20.92
N LYS A 61 -11.40 3.51 -19.80
CA LYS A 61 -11.60 4.96 -19.62
C LYS A 61 -11.21 5.44 -18.22
N VAL A 62 -10.81 6.70 -18.15
CA VAL A 62 -10.49 7.42 -16.90
C VAL A 62 -11.35 8.67 -16.81
N PHE A 63 -12.12 8.76 -15.75
CA PHE A 63 -12.94 9.93 -15.43
C PHE A 63 -12.39 10.63 -14.19
N ILE A 64 -12.34 11.95 -14.18
CA ILE A 64 -12.00 12.76 -13.03
C ILE A 64 -13.07 13.83 -12.86
N ARG A 65 -13.70 13.90 -11.69
CA ARG A 65 -14.90 14.75 -11.45
C ARG A 65 -16.00 14.51 -12.48
N GLY A 66 -16.21 13.26 -12.91
CA GLY A 66 -17.19 12.89 -13.92
C GLY A 66 -16.82 13.24 -15.38
N THR A 67 -15.70 13.93 -15.61
CA THR A 67 -15.21 14.29 -16.96
C THR A 67 -14.31 13.20 -17.51
N ASP A 68 -14.54 12.75 -18.75
CA ASP A 68 -13.66 11.81 -19.44
C ASP A 68 -12.31 12.47 -19.76
N CYS A 69 -11.27 12.03 -19.05
CA CYS A 69 -9.91 12.53 -19.19
C CYS A 69 -9.00 11.57 -19.98
N THR A 70 -9.53 10.48 -20.53
CA THR A 70 -8.75 9.38 -21.12
C THR A 70 -7.72 9.86 -22.15
N ALA A 71 -8.11 10.73 -23.06
CA ALA A 71 -7.24 11.27 -24.13
C ALA A 71 -6.64 12.66 -23.80
N LEU A 72 -6.91 13.21 -22.63
CA LEU A 72 -6.41 14.56 -22.26
C LEU A 72 -4.91 14.48 -21.92
N PRO A 73 -4.09 15.40 -22.47
CA PRO A 73 -2.68 15.50 -22.09
C PRO A 73 -2.53 16.04 -20.65
N PRO A 74 -1.35 15.86 -20.00
CA PRO A 74 -1.12 16.25 -18.61
C PRO A 74 -1.53 17.70 -18.27
N ALA A 75 -1.21 18.65 -19.15
CA ALA A 75 -1.49 20.07 -18.92
C ALA A 75 -3.00 20.43 -18.88
N LYS A 76 -3.87 19.53 -19.35
CA LYS A 76 -5.33 19.73 -19.36
C LYS A 76 -6.06 18.89 -18.31
N ARG A 77 -5.31 18.13 -17.50
CA ARG A 77 -5.90 17.30 -16.43
C ARG A 77 -5.92 18.07 -15.11
N PRO A 78 -6.94 17.86 -14.27
CA PRO A 78 -6.96 18.44 -12.93
C PRO A 78 -6.11 17.61 -11.95
N THR A 79 -4.95 17.16 -12.39
CA THR A 79 -3.99 16.37 -11.60
C THR A 79 -2.62 17.03 -11.62
N THR A 80 -1.84 16.82 -10.56
CA THR A 80 -0.43 17.21 -10.54
C THR A 80 0.39 16.02 -10.01
N THR A 81 1.55 15.77 -10.62
CA THR A 81 2.42 14.64 -10.27
C THR A 81 3.68 15.12 -9.56
N VAL A 82 4.03 14.48 -8.46
CA VAL A 82 5.33 14.54 -7.80
C VAL A 82 6.09 13.27 -8.16
N PHE A 83 7.21 13.42 -8.85
CA PHE A 83 8.07 12.31 -9.27
C PHE A 83 9.08 11.94 -8.18
N GLN A 84 9.62 10.74 -8.26
CA GLN A 84 10.55 10.16 -7.30
C GLN A 84 11.83 11.01 -7.08
N ASP A 85 12.35 11.67 -8.14
CA ASP A 85 13.51 12.56 -8.10
C ASP A 85 13.17 14.01 -7.76
N TYR A 86 11.88 14.28 -7.42
CA TYR A 86 11.29 15.60 -7.16
C TYR A 86 11.30 16.56 -8.35
N ALA A 87 12.13 16.35 -9.36
CA ALA A 87 12.26 17.15 -10.60
C ALA A 87 12.26 18.67 -10.38
N LEU A 88 12.97 19.16 -9.36
CA LEU A 88 13.10 20.60 -9.09
C LEU A 88 14.04 21.25 -10.12
N PHE A 89 13.68 22.42 -10.60
CA PHE A 89 14.51 23.23 -11.49
C PHE A 89 15.71 23.82 -10.73
N PRO A 90 16.95 23.33 -10.97
CA PRO A 90 18.11 23.68 -10.13
C PRO A 90 18.54 25.14 -10.27
N HIS A 91 18.26 25.77 -11.41
CA HIS A 91 18.59 27.15 -11.71
C HIS A 91 17.60 28.17 -11.11
N MET A 92 16.41 27.72 -10.70
CA MET A 92 15.35 28.55 -10.11
C MET A 92 15.45 28.57 -8.58
N SER A 93 14.96 29.65 -7.95
CA SER A 93 14.74 29.65 -6.49
C SER A 93 13.60 28.70 -6.11
N VAL A 94 13.47 28.42 -4.81
CA VAL A 94 12.36 27.63 -4.25
C VAL A 94 11.03 28.28 -4.58
N GLY A 95 10.87 29.57 -4.36
CA GLY A 95 9.66 30.32 -4.74
C GLY A 95 9.40 30.28 -6.25
N GLY A 96 10.46 30.35 -7.05
CA GLY A 96 10.37 30.21 -8.51
C GLY A 96 9.90 28.81 -8.94
N ASN A 97 10.42 27.77 -8.29
CA ASN A 97 9.96 26.39 -8.51
C ASN A 97 8.48 26.23 -8.19
N VAL A 98 8.06 26.66 -7.01
CA VAL A 98 6.66 26.57 -6.57
C VAL A 98 5.74 27.36 -7.50
N GLY A 99 6.09 28.59 -7.83
CA GLY A 99 5.27 29.46 -8.70
C GLY A 99 5.32 29.11 -10.20
N PHE A 100 6.10 28.07 -10.61
CA PHE A 100 6.31 27.78 -12.04
C PHE A 100 5.00 27.43 -12.77
N GLY A 101 4.16 26.57 -12.20
CA GLY A 101 2.87 26.20 -12.80
C GLY A 101 1.95 27.39 -13.00
N LEU A 102 1.86 28.26 -12.00
CA LEU A 102 1.07 29.50 -12.08
C LEU A 102 1.62 30.47 -13.16
N ARG A 103 2.95 30.49 -13.35
CA ARG A 103 3.56 31.25 -14.44
C ARG A 103 3.12 30.76 -15.82
N MET A 104 3.05 29.43 -16.00
CA MET A 104 2.59 28.84 -17.27
C MET A 104 1.10 29.09 -17.52
N GLN A 105 0.31 29.34 -16.48
CA GLN A 105 -1.09 29.71 -16.54
C GLN A 105 -1.29 31.26 -16.77
N GLY A 106 -0.20 32.03 -16.86
CA GLY A 106 -0.27 33.48 -17.07
C GLY A 106 -0.55 34.29 -15.83
N VAL A 107 -0.47 33.72 -14.61
CA VAL A 107 -0.68 34.43 -13.36
C VAL A 107 0.40 35.52 -13.18
N ASP A 108 0.03 36.72 -12.80
CA ASP A 108 0.95 37.83 -12.56
C ASP A 108 1.98 37.58 -11.47
N GLY A 109 3.10 38.31 -11.49
CA GLY A 109 4.24 38.08 -10.62
C GLY A 109 3.94 38.24 -9.13
N ALA A 110 3.12 39.23 -8.74
CA ALA A 110 2.81 39.51 -7.34
C ALA A 110 1.90 38.42 -6.75
N THR A 111 0.81 38.09 -7.43
CA THR A 111 -0.12 37.00 -7.05
C THR A 111 0.60 35.65 -6.96
N ARG A 112 1.47 35.35 -7.95
CA ARG A 112 2.27 34.13 -7.96
C ARG A 112 3.22 34.04 -6.77
N ALA A 113 3.89 35.15 -6.40
CA ALA A 113 4.78 35.19 -5.24
C ALA A 113 4.02 34.95 -3.92
N THR A 114 2.83 35.55 -3.79
CA THR A 114 1.95 35.34 -2.63
C THR A 114 1.50 33.89 -2.50
N LYS A 115 0.91 33.32 -3.56
CA LYS A 115 0.48 31.92 -3.59
C LYS A 115 1.65 30.93 -3.34
N ALA A 116 2.84 31.22 -3.87
CA ALA A 116 4.01 30.39 -3.63
C ALA A 116 4.48 30.44 -2.16
N ARG A 117 4.41 31.62 -1.50
CA ARG A 117 4.71 31.72 -0.06
C ARG A 117 3.69 30.97 0.79
N GLU A 118 2.40 31.08 0.47
CA GLU A 118 1.33 30.35 1.16
C GLU A 118 1.54 28.83 1.02
N ALA A 119 1.81 28.33 -0.20
CA ALA A 119 2.09 26.93 -0.43
C ALA A 119 3.35 26.43 0.31
N LEU A 120 4.40 27.27 0.40
CA LEU A 120 5.60 26.97 1.19
C LEU A 120 5.30 26.98 2.70
N ALA A 121 4.43 27.84 3.17
CA ALA A 121 4.00 27.86 4.58
C ALA A 121 3.21 26.58 4.94
N LEU A 122 2.36 26.07 4.03
CA LEU A 122 1.66 24.78 4.23
C LEU A 122 2.60 23.62 4.51
N VAL A 123 3.78 23.62 3.88
CA VAL A 123 4.80 22.56 4.05
C VAL A 123 5.91 22.96 5.04
N GLY A 124 5.74 24.02 5.83
CA GLY A 124 6.70 24.45 6.85
C GLY A 124 8.01 25.02 6.31
N LEU A 125 8.01 25.57 5.08
CA LEU A 125 9.20 26.09 4.40
C LEU A 125 9.10 27.56 3.98
N ALA A 126 8.30 28.37 4.67
CA ALA A 126 8.10 29.79 4.33
C ALA A 126 9.44 30.57 4.22
N ALA A 127 10.41 30.31 5.10
CA ALA A 127 11.74 30.95 5.12
C ALA A 127 12.66 30.51 3.97
N ALA A 128 12.27 29.51 3.17
CA ALA A 128 13.12 28.95 2.10
C ALA A 128 12.87 29.59 0.72
N PHE A 129 11.97 30.57 0.61
CA PHE A 129 11.48 31.12 -0.66
C PHE A 129 12.59 31.54 -1.63
N ASP A 130 13.64 32.20 -1.14
CA ASP A 130 14.74 32.74 -1.96
C ASP A 130 15.91 31.75 -2.12
N LYS A 131 15.91 30.62 -1.38
CA LYS A 131 16.94 29.58 -1.50
C LYS A 131 16.86 28.87 -2.84
N LYS A 132 17.96 28.17 -3.20
CA LYS A 132 17.99 27.26 -4.36
C LYS A 132 17.91 25.80 -3.91
N PRO A 133 17.47 24.86 -4.78
CA PRO A 133 17.32 23.45 -4.44
C PRO A 133 18.56 22.79 -3.84
N HIS A 134 19.76 23.15 -4.28
CA HIS A 134 21.02 22.59 -3.75
C HIS A 134 21.33 23.02 -2.29
N GLN A 135 20.66 24.04 -1.77
CA GLN A 135 20.80 24.51 -0.39
C GLN A 135 19.84 23.80 0.57
N LEU A 136 19.04 22.84 0.09
CA LEU A 136 18.03 22.13 0.84
C LEU A 136 18.43 20.69 1.11
N SER A 137 18.01 20.15 2.27
CA SER A 137 18.06 18.72 2.54
C SER A 137 17.12 17.93 1.62
N GLY A 138 17.24 16.59 1.58
CA GLY A 138 16.37 15.71 0.80
C GLY A 138 14.89 15.90 1.16
N GLY A 139 14.54 15.86 2.43
CA GLY A 139 13.16 16.09 2.89
C GLY A 139 12.65 17.51 2.61
N GLN A 140 13.53 18.53 2.65
CA GLN A 140 13.14 19.88 2.25
C GLN A 140 12.86 19.97 0.76
N ARG A 141 13.66 19.33 -0.10
CA ARG A 141 13.39 19.26 -1.56
C ARG A 141 12.07 18.59 -1.86
N GLN A 142 11.76 17.49 -1.17
CA GLN A 142 10.47 16.83 -1.28
C GLN A 142 9.31 17.75 -0.94
N ARG A 143 9.38 18.46 0.20
CA ARG A 143 8.35 19.42 0.61
C ARG A 143 8.18 20.57 -0.38
N VAL A 144 9.25 21.03 -1.01
CA VAL A 144 9.17 22.02 -2.10
C VAL A 144 8.43 21.45 -3.32
N ALA A 145 8.70 20.18 -3.68
CA ALA A 145 7.99 19.53 -4.78
C ALA A 145 6.49 19.37 -4.49
N LEU A 146 6.13 19.03 -3.24
CA LEU A 146 4.73 19.02 -2.78
C LEU A 146 4.08 20.40 -2.87
N ALA A 147 4.75 21.45 -2.38
CA ALA A 147 4.24 22.84 -2.48
C ALA A 147 4.04 23.25 -3.94
N ARG A 148 5.00 22.91 -4.84
CA ARG A 148 4.89 23.15 -6.29
C ARG A 148 3.69 22.43 -6.91
N ALA A 149 3.37 21.25 -6.45
CA ALA A 149 2.23 20.51 -6.93
C ALA A 149 0.90 21.09 -6.41
N LEU A 150 0.85 21.41 -5.12
CA LEU A 150 -0.36 21.87 -4.42
C LEU A 150 -0.76 23.30 -4.78
N VAL A 151 0.19 24.19 -5.14
CA VAL A 151 -0.10 25.59 -5.49
C VAL A 151 -1.05 25.74 -6.68
N ASN A 152 -1.14 24.70 -7.53
CA ASN A 152 -2.06 24.66 -8.67
C ASN A 152 -3.48 24.19 -8.29
N GLU A 153 -3.73 23.91 -7.03
CA GLU A 153 -5.03 23.47 -6.49
C GLU A 153 -5.62 22.26 -7.27
N PRO A 154 -4.83 21.17 -7.46
CA PRO A 154 -5.28 20.03 -8.25
C PRO A 154 -6.45 19.31 -7.57
N ALA A 155 -7.30 18.65 -8.37
CA ALA A 155 -8.31 17.72 -7.81
C ALA A 155 -7.66 16.50 -7.18
N VAL A 156 -6.58 16.02 -7.80
CA VAL A 156 -5.85 14.82 -7.37
C VAL A 156 -4.34 15.10 -7.41
N LEU A 157 -3.66 14.76 -6.31
CA LEU A 157 -2.20 14.75 -6.24
C LEU A 157 -1.69 13.32 -6.47
N LEU A 158 -0.83 13.14 -7.46
CA LEU A 158 -0.20 11.88 -7.81
C LEU A 158 1.23 11.85 -7.26
N LEU A 159 1.59 10.82 -6.50
CA LEU A 159 2.89 10.66 -5.86
C LEU A 159 3.55 9.36 -6.33
N ASP A 160 4.68 9.45 -7.02
CA ASP A 160 5.43 8.28 -7.50
C ASP A 160 6.63 8.01 -6.60
N GLU A 161 6.54 7.00 -5.73
CA GLU A 161 7.54 6.59 -4.75
C GLU A 161 8.19 7.76 -3.97
N PRO A 162 7.39 8.67 -3.38
CA PRO A 162 7.93 9.91 -2.82
C PRO A 162 8.88 9.70 -1.64
N LEU A 163 8.83 8.55 -0.95
CA LEU A 163 9.63 8.26 0.24
C LEU A 163 10.77 7.24 0.00
N GLY A 164 10.88 6.70 -1.23
CA GLY A 164 11.79 5.59 -1.54
C GLY A 164 13.28 5.87 -1.33
N ALA A 165 13.71 7.14 -1.45
CA ALA A 165 15.13 7.53 -1.34
C ALA A 165 15.55 7.97 0.08
N LEU A 166 14.67 7.83 1.09
CA LEU A 166 14.90 8.33 2.45
C LEU A 166 15.36 7.22 3.41
N ASP A 167 16.22 7.56 4.37
CA ASP A 167 16.52 6.69 5.50
C ASP A 167 15.30 6.47 6.40
N LEU A 168 15.31 5.43 7.24
CA LEU A 168 14.16 5.01 8.04
C LEU A 168 13.62 6.11 8.96
N LYS A 169 14.50 6.89 9.61
CA LYS A 169 14.09 7.94 10.55
C LYS A 169 13.42 9.09 9.80
N LEU A 170 14.03 9.53 8.71
CA LEU A 170 13.51 10.60 7.87
C LEU A 170 12.21 10.17 7.17
N ARG A 171 12.12 8.90 6.75
CA ARG A 171 10.91 8.33 6.14
C ARG A 171 9.72 8.42 7.10
N ARG A 172 9.86 7.99 8.36
CA ARG A 172 8.79 8.09 9.37
C ARG A 172 8.36 9.53 9.62
N GLN A 173 9.32 10.45 9.76
CA GLN A 173 9.01 11.87 9.90
C GLN A 173 8.23 12.39 8.68
N MET A 174 8.63 12.00 7.48
CA MET A 174 7.96 12.42 6.24
C MET A 174 6.58 11.80 6.07
N GLN A 175 6.34 10.58 6.57
CA GLN A 175 4.99 9.99 6.63
C GLN A 175 4.07 10.84 7.50
N ASP A 176 4.48 11.22 8.71
CA ASP A 176 3.69 12.09 9.59
C ASP A 176 3.40 13.44 8.94
N GLU A 177 4.40 14.05 8.29
CA GLU A 177 4.26 15.32 7.58
C GLU A 177 3.30 15.21 6.39
N LEU A 178 3.41 14.14 5.55
CA LEU A 178 2.50 13.91 4.43
C LEU A 178 1.04 13.75 4.91
N LYS A 179 0.84 12.98 5.98
CA LYS A 179 -0.49 12.79 6.57
C LYS A 179 -1.07 14.11 7.10
N ALA A 180 -0.25 14.93 7.73
CA ALA A 180 -0.65 16.26 8.23
C ALA A 180 -0.99 17.23 7.07
N ILE A 181 -0.19 17.23 6.00
CA ILE A 181 -0.44 18.04 4.80
C ILE A 181 -1.75 17.58 4.14
N HIS A 182 -1.92 16.27 3.90
CA HIS A 182 -3.15 15.71 3.31
C HIS A 182 -4.41 16.14 4.07
N LYS A 183 -4.43 15.98 5.40
CA LYS A 183 -5.54 16.41 6.25
C LYS A 183 -5.84 17.92 6.16
N ARG A 184 -4.79 18.73 5.96
CA ARG A 184 -4.94 20.19 5.87
C ARG A 184 -5.48 20.66 4.53
N VAL A 185 -5.05 20.02 3.43
CA VAL A 185 -5.43 20.45 2.08
C VAL A 185 -6.73 19.82 1.59
N GLY A 186 -7.11 18.63 2.10
CA GLY A 186 -8.33 17.90 1.71
C GLY A 186 -8.37 17.44 0.25
N THR A 187 -7.27 17.56 -0.48
CA THR A 187 -7.12 17.04 -1.86
C THR A 187 -6.94 15.53 -1.82
N ALA A 188 -7.53 14.79 -2.76
CA ALA A 188 -7.27 13.36 -2.87
C ALA A 188 -5.82 13.08 -3.29
N PHE A 189 -5.17 12.16 -2.59
CA PHE A 189 -3.81 11.71 -2.90
C PHE A 189 -3.83 10.29 -3.46
N ILE A 190 -3.07 10.04 -4.52
CA ILE A 190 -2.78 8.70 -5.05
C ILE A 190 -1.28 8.49 -4.98
N HIS A 191 -0.85 7.57 -4.15
CA HIS A 191 0.55 7.34 -3.84
C HIS A 191 0.95 5.93 -4.27
N VAL A 192 1.98 5.83 -5.08
CA VAL A 192 2.59 4.56 -5.49
C VAL A 192 3.75 4.23 -4.57
N THR A 193 3.75 3.04 -4.00
CA THR A 193 4.88 2.51 -3.20
C THR A 193 4.98 0.99 -3.33
N HIS A 194 6.11 0.44 -2.93
CA HIS A 194 6.30 -0.99 -2.69
C HIS A 194 6.47 -1.29 -1.18
N ASP A 195 6.41 -0.26 -0.33
CA ASP A 195 6.59 -0.37 1.12
C ASP A 195 5.23 -0.55 1.83
N GLN A 196 5.09 -1.69 2.51
CA GLN A 196 3.86 -2.05 3.24
C GLN A 196 3.65 -1.15 4.47
N GLU A 197 4.75 -0.72 5.14
CA GLU A 197 4.66 0.18 6.30
C GLU A 197 4.07 1.54 5.90
N GLU A 198 4.42 2.04 4.69
CA GLU A 198 3.84 3.27 4.16
C GLU A 198 2.33 3.13 3.94
N ALA A 199 1.90 2.01 3.35
CA ALA A 199 0.48 1.76 3.12
C ALA A 199 -0.31 1.68 4.43
N MET A 200 0.22 0.98 5.44
CA MET A 200 -0.42 0.88 6.76
C MET A 200 -0.49 2.22 7.50
N ALA A 201 0.55 3.07 7.36
CA ALA A 201 0.64 4.34 8.09
C ALA A 201 -0.20 5.47 7.47
N LEU A 202 -0.30 5.51 6.14
CA LEU A 202 -0.81 6.68 5.42
C LEU A 202 -2.19 6.48 4.79
N ALA A 203 -2.51 5.26 4.30
CA ALA A 203 -3.68 5.06 3.47
C ALA A 203 -5.00 5.11 4.24
N ASP A 204 -6.00 5.74 3.65
CA ASP A 204 -7.41 5.51 3.95
C ASP A 204 -7.91 4.30 3.13
N HIS A 205 -7.35 4.12 1.91
CA HIS A 205 -7.66 3.04 1.00
C HIS A 205 -6.38 2.47 0.37
N CYS A 206 -6.14 1.18 0.56
CA CYS A 206 -5.01 0.45 0.01
C CYS A 206 -5.49 -0.39 -1.18
N VAL A 207 -4.74 -0.36 -2.29
CA VAL A 207 -4.99 -1.14 -3.51
C VAL A 207 -3.75 -1.99 -3.77
N VAL A 208 -3.87 -3.30 -3.60
CA VAL A 208 -2.79 -4.25 -3.82
C VAL A 208 -2.81 -4.70 -5.27
N MET A 209 -1.73 -4.42 -6.00
CA MET A 209 -1.58 -4.75 -7.40
C MET A 209 -0.54 -5.85 -7.62
N ASN A 210 -0.86 -6.79 -8.51
CA ASN A 210 0.05 -7.82 -8.97
C ASN A 210 -0.20 -8.16 -10.43
N ASP A 211 0.84 -8.39 -11.22
CA ASP A 211 0.76 -8.78 -12.64
C ASP A 211 -0.28 -7.97 -13.45
N GLY A 212 -0.33 -6.65 -13.21
CA GLY A 212 -1.22 -5.73 -13.91
C GLY A 212 -2.69 -5.79 -13.50
N ARG A 213 -3.04 -6.42 -12.39
CA ARG A 213 -4.39 -6.56 -11.84
C ARG A 213 -4.46 -6.02 -10.42
N ILE A 214 -5.66 -5.69 -9.96
CA ILE A 214 -5.95 -5.48 -8.55
C ILE A 214 -6.25 -6.84 -7.92
N GLU A 215 -5.47 -7.22 -6.93
CA GLU A 215 -5.62 -8.46 -6.16
C GLU A 215 -6.53 -8.26 -4.95
N ASP A 216 -6.45 -7.07 -4.35
CA ASP A 216 -7.20 -6.73 -3.16
C ASP A 216 -7.29 -5.21 -3.02
N GLU A 217 -8.36 -4.69 -2.42
CA GLU A 217 -8.50 -3.27 -2.14
C GLU A 217 -9.40 -2.99 -0.94
N GLY A 218 -9.10 -1.96 -0.16
CA GLY A 218 -9.91 -1.53 0.98
C GLY A 218 -9.10 -0.81 2.05
N PRO A 219 -9.67 -0.56 3.23
CA PRO A 219 -8.92 -0.02 4.36
C PRO A 219 -7.72 -0.91 4.70
N PRO A 220 -6.53 -0.34 5.02
CA PRO A 220 -5.32 -1.11 5.28
C PRO A 220 -5.50 -2.22 6.31
N GLU A 221 -6.21 -1.92 7.40
CA GLU A 221 -6.51 -2.90 8.46
C GLU A 221 -7.28 -4.12 7.91
N ARG A 222 -8.27 -3.90 7.02
CA ARG A 222 -9.01 -4.99 6.39
C ARG A 222 -8.11 -5.81 5.46
N VAL A 223 -7.32 -5.15 4.59
CA VAL A 223 -6.42 -5.82 3.64
C VAL A 223 -5.36 -6.65 4.38
N TYR A 224 -4.88 -6.18 5.54
CA TYR A 224 -3.96 -6.93 6.39
C TYR A 224 -4.64 -8.08 7.13
N ALA A 225 -5.71 -7.78 7.87
CA ALA A 225 -6.34 -8.77 8.77
C ALA A 225 -7.20 -9.80 8.02
N ARG A 226 -7.79 -9.43 6.88
CA ARG A 226 -8.67 -10.30 6.07
C ARG A 226 -8.41 -10.12 4.58
N PRO A 227 -7.22 -10.48 4.08
CA PRO A 227 -6.87 -10.38 2.67
C PRO A 227 -7.86 -11.17 1.79
N ALA A 228 -8.11 -10.68 0.59
CA ALA A 228 -9.02 -11.33 -0.36
C ALA A 228 -8.36 -12.47 -1.14
N THR A 229 -7.02 -12.41 -1.34
CA THR A 229 -6.28 -13.41 -2.13
C THR A 229 -5.06 -13.94 -1.37
N ARG A 230 -4.57 -15.11 -1.78
CA ARG A 230 -3.32 -15.66 -1.28
C ARG A 230 -2.15 -14.70 -1.51
N PHE A 231 -2.15 -14.01 -2.66
CA PHE A 231 -1.12 -13.02 -2.94
C PHE A 231 -1.14 -11.89 -1.90
N SER A 232 -2.29 -11.26 -1.66
CA SER A 232 -2.40 -10.17 -0.67
C SER A 232 -2.07 -10.66 0.75
N ALA A 233 -2.44 -11.90 1.12
CA ALA A 233 -2.08 -12.49 2.41
C ALA A 233 -0.57 -12.58 2.64
N THR A 234 0.19 -12.96 1.60
CA THR A 234 1.65 -13.12 1.69
C THR A 234 2.40 -11.82 1.41
N PHE A 235 1.85 -10.95 0.57
CA PHE A 235 2.46 -9.68 0.21
C PHE A 235 2.29 -8.63 1.31
N MET A 236 1.15 -8.56 2.00
CA MET A 236 0.88 -7.56 3.06
C MET A 236 1.56 -7.86 4.40
N GLY A 237 2.42 -8.85 4.46
CA GLY A 237 3.16 -9.28 5.63
C GLY A 237 3.37 -10.78 5.63
N GLU A 238 4.17 -11.26 6.56
CA GLU A 238 4.40 -12.69 6.72
C GLU A 238 3.09 -13.40 7.12
N SER A 239 2.93 -14.63 6.65
CA SER A 239 1.81 -15.51 7.01
C SER A 239 2.25 -16.98 6.96
N THR A 240 1.77 -17.78 7.90
CA THR A 240 1.80 -19.23 7.79
C THR A 240 0.69 -19.66 6.84
N ILE A 241 1.02 -20.40 5.82
CA ILE A 241 0.12 -20.83 4.74
C ILE A 241 -0.06 -22.33 4.81
N LEU A 242 -1.33 -22.77 4.88
CA LEU A 242 -1.70 -24.19 4.85
C LEU A 242 -2.64 -24.46 3.69
N ALA A 243 -2.30 -25.42 2.85
CA ALA A 243 -3.23 -25.96 1.86
C ALA A 243 -4.29 -26.82 2.56
N ALA A 244 -5.54 -26.68 2.17
CA ALA A 244 -6.63 -27.40 2.76
C ALA A 244 -7.70 -27.78 1.73
N THR A 245 -8.52 -28.79 2.06
CA THR A 245 -9.71 -29.13 1.30
C THR A 245 -10.91 -29.10 2.24
N VAL A 246 -11.93 -28.39 1.86
CA VAL A 246 -13.18 -28.30 2.64
C VAL A 246 -13.87 -29.66 2.64
N THR A 247 -14.12 -30.20 3.82
CA THR A 247 -14.85 -31.46 4.01
C THR A 247 -16.33 -31.24 4.34
N GLU A 248 -16.62 -30.17 5.09
CA GLU A 248 -17.98 -29.81 5.49
C GLU A 248 -18.14 -28.29 5.56
N ALA A 249 -19.33 -27.79 5.21
CA ALA A 249 -19.71 -26.39 5.37
C ALA A 249 -21.15 -26.31 5.89
N LYS A 250 -21.32 -25.84 7.14
CA LYS A 250 -22.64 -25.76 7.80
C LYS A 250 -22.69 -24.59 8.78
N ASN A 251 -23.79 -23.86 8.77
CA ASN A 251 -24.06 -22.77 9.73
C ASN A 251 -22.95 -21.71 9.81
N GLY A 252 -22.29 -21.35 8.68
CA GLY A 252 -21.21 -20.38 8.66
C GLY A 252 -19.87 -20.86 9.20
N ILE A 253 -19.75 -22.18 9.46
CA ILE A 253 -18.51 -22.85 9.85
C ILE A 253 -18.09 -23.78 8.72
N VAL A 254 -16.81 -23.72 8.37
CA VAL A 254 -16.15 -24.60 7.39
C VAL A 254 -15.21 -25.52 8.16
N THR A 255 -15.32 -26.83 7.92
CA THR A 255 -14.29 -27.80 8.35
C THR A 255 -13.41 -28.12 7.16
N ALA A 256 -12.12 -27.86 7.29
CA ALA A 256 -11.14 -28.05 6.24
C ALA A 256 -10.07 -29.07 6.69
N LYS A 257 -9.80 -30.05 5.83
CA LYS A 257 -8.75 -31.06 6.04
C LYS A 257 -7.41 -30.50 5.56
N THR A 258 -6.43 -30.48 6.45
CA THR A 258 -5.04 -30.06 6.19
C THR A 258 -4.08 -31.22 6.43
N ALA A 259 -2.79 -31.01 6.18
CA ALA A 259 -1.74 -31.96 6.57
C ALA A 259 -1.63 -32.16 8.11
N LEU A 260 -2.11 -31.19 8.90
CA LEU A 260 -2.10 -31.21 10.38
C LEU A 260 -3.37 -31.83 10.99
N GLY A 261 -4.36 -32.25 10.17
CA GLY A 261 -5.66 -32.71 10.61
C GLY A 261 -6.80 -31.81 10.14
N SER A 262 -7.97 -31.99 10.73
CA SER A 262 -9.16 -31.21 10.42
C SER A 262 -9.23 -29.96 11.29
N ILE A 263 -9.46 -28.80 10.66
CA ILE A 263 -9.59 -27.50 11.31
C ILE A 263 -10.99 -26.96 11.00
N SER A 264 -11.73 -26.58 12.02
CA SER A 264 -13.03 -25.90 11.88
C SER A 264 -12.87 -24.42 12.16
N LEU A 265 -13.35 -23.56 11.24
CA LEU A 265 -13.20 -22.12 11.31
C LEU A 265 -14.43 -21.41 10.72
N PRO A 266 -14.71 -20.16 11.13
CA PRO A 266 -15.74 -19.35 10.52
C PRO A 266 -15.44 -19.10 9.03
N GLY A 267 -16.45 -19.26 8.17
CA GLY A 267 -16.27 -19.01 6.74
C GLY A 267 -17.38 -19.62 5.90
N ALA A 268 -17.25 -19.41 4.58
CA ALA A 268 -18.14 -19.99 3.58
C ALA A 268 -17.31 -20.49 2.39
N SER A 269 -17.38 -21.78 2.12
CA SER A 269 -16.77 -22.40 0.94
C SER A 269 -17.44 -23.77 0.73
N PRO A 270 -17.74 -24.19 -0.50
CA PRO A 270 -18.43 -25.46 -0.74
C PRO A 270 -17.54 -26.66 -0.35
N ALA A 271 -18.19 -27.77 0.08
CA ALA A 271 -17.51 -29.03 0.33
C ALA A 271 -16.79 -29.51 -0.95
N GLY A 272 -15.57 -30.03 -0.80
CA GLY A 272 -14.69 -30.42 -1.91
C GLY A 272 -13.82 -29.28 -2.47
N ALA A 273 -14.06 -28.03 -2.11
CA ALA A 273 -13.23 -26.91 -2.57
C ALA A 273 -11.81 -27.02 -2.01
N LYS A 274 -10.83 -26.73 -2.86
CA LYS A 274 -9.45 -26.46 -2.43
C LYS A 274 -9.38 -25.03 -1.95
N VAL A 275 -8.76 -24.82 -0.81
CA VAL A 275 -8.66 -23.52 -0.15
C VAL A 275 -7.28 -23.35 0.47
N THR A 276 -6.88 -22.13 0.66
CA THR A 276 -5.69 -21.77 1.43
C THR A 276 -6.11 -21.22 2.79
N LEU A 277 -5.55 -21.74 3.87
CA LEU A 277 -5.66 -21.14 5.21
C LEU A 277 -4.41 -20.30 5.46
N ALA A 278 -4.60 -19.06 5.89
CA ALA A 278 -3.51 -18.17 6.24
C ALA A 278 -3.63 -17.74 7.71
N ILE A 279 -2.49 -17.70 8.42
CA ILE A 279 -2.43 -17.31 9.84
C ILE A 279 -1.34 -16.26 9.98
N ARG A 280 -1.66 -15.12 10.58
CA ARG A 280 -0.67 -14.08 10.86
C ARG A 280 0.26 -14.47 11.99
N PRO A 281 1.55 -14.04 11.95
CA PRO A 281 2.54 -14.43 12.97
C PRO A 281 2.15 -14.07 14.40
N GLU A 282 1.43 -12.97 14.61
CA GLU A 282 0.94 -12.53 15.92
C GLU A 282 -0.17 -13.40 16.50
N HIS A 283 -0.82 -14.20 15.65
CA HIS A 283 -1.90 -15.13 16.05
C HIS A 283 -1.42 -16.56 16.28
N ILE A 284 -0.14 -16.83 16.02
CA ILE A 284 0.47 -18.13 16.31
C ILE A 284 1.03 -18.11 17.72
N ALA A 285 0.48 -18.95 18.57
CA ALA A 285 0.94 -19.19 19.92
C ALA A 285 1.95 -20.35 19.96
N LEU A 286 3.06 -20.15 20.67
CA LEU A 286 4.13 -21.11 20.87
C LEU A 286 4.15 -21.56 22.34
N GLY A 287 4.14 -22.87 22.60
CA GLY A 287 4.09 -23.45 23.93
C GLY A 287 2.65 -23.75 24.39
N GLU A 288 2.45 -23.92 25.71
CA GLU A 288 1.13 -24.16 26.29
C GLU A 288 0.30 -22.86 26.26
N ALA A 289 -0.55 -22.73 25.25
CA ALA A 289 -1.47 -21.60 25.12
C ALA A 289 -2.93 -22.07 25.17
N LYS A 290 -3.83 -21.23 25.70
CA LYS A 290 -5.28 -21.46 25.67
C LYS A 290 -5.86 -21.06 24.30
N SER A 291 -5.47 -21.79 23.26
CA SER A 291 -6.00 -21.60 21.90
C SER A 291 -6.90 -22.78 21.55
N ASP A 292 -7.94 -22.54 20.75
CA ASP A 292 -8.97 -23.54 20.43
C ASP A 292 -8.59 -24.46 19.27
N VAL A 293 -7.54 -24.13 18.49
CA VAL A 293 -7.02 -24.94 17.38
C VAL A 293 -5.57 -25.33 17.65
N ALA A 294 -5.33 -26.62 17.87
CA ALA A 294 -3.99 -27.19 17.93
C ALA A 294 -3.45 -27.40 16.51
N LEU A 295 -2.30 -26.83 16.22
CA LEU A 295 -1.58 -26.99 14.94
C LEU A 295 -0.47 -28.06 15.02
N GLY A 296 -0.42 -28.82 16.13
CA GLY A 296 0.58 -29.86 16.38
C GLY A 296 1.82 -29.35 17.09
N THR A 297 2.96 -30.01 16.84
CA THR A 297 4.25 -29.63 17.39
C THR A 297 5.20 -29.17 16.29
N ALA A 298 6.11 -28.27 16.62
CA ALA A 298 7.12 -27.80 15.67
C ALA A 298 8.49 -27.69 16.33
N LYS A 299 9.54 -27.94 15.53
CA LYS A 299 10.93 -27.73 15.93
C LYS A 299 11.32 -26.31 15.57
N VAL A 300 11.77 -25.55 16.54
CA VAL A 300 12.26 -24.17 16.36
C VAL A 300 13.56 -24.20 15.56
N GLY A 301 13.52 -23.59 14.38
CA GLY A 301 14.67 -23.50 13.47
C GLY A 301 15.48 -22.23 13.69
N ASP A 302 14.80 -21.09 13.90
CA ASP A 302 15.46 -19.79 14.07
C ASP A 302 14.68 -18.87 15.02
N VAL A 303 15.39 -18.04 15.77
CA VAL A 303 14.83 -17.04 16.69
C VAL A 303 15.58 -15.72 16.54
N VAL A 304 14.92 -14.73 15.96
CA VAL A 304 15.49 -13.38 15.72
C VAL A 304 14.85 -12.36 16.64
N PHE A 305 15.66 -11.71 17.48
CA PHE A 305 15.20 -10.61 18.32
C PHE A 305 15.02 -9.34 17.47
N GLN A 306 13.82 -8.75 17.49
CA GLN A 306 13.47 -7.55 16.75
C GLN A 306 13.06 -6.37 17.67
N GLY A 307 13.63 -6.30 18.86
CA GLY A 307 13.37 -5.25 19.85
C GLY A 307 12.12 -5.55 20.68
N SER A 308 10.93 -5.24 20.19
CA SER A 308 9.67 -5.44 20.92
C SER A 308 9.17 -6.88 20.96
N PHE A 309 9.64 -7.73 20.03
CA PHE A 309 9.24 -9.14 19.92
C PHE A 309 10.41 -10.00 19.41
N LYS A 310 10.23 -11.32 19.47
CA LYS A 310 11.07 -12.31 18.80
C LYS A 310 10.30 -12.89 17.62
N ARG A 311 10.88 -12.81 16.43
CA ARG A 311 10.40 -13.56 15.25
C ARG A 311 10.93 -14.97 15.36
N VAL A 312 10.03 -15.94 15.40
CA VAL A 312 10.34 -17.37 15.53
C VAL A 312 9.92 -18.08 14.25
N LEU A 313 10.86 -18.80 13.65
CA LEU A 313 10.62 -19.74 12.56
C LEU A 313 10.64 -21.17 13.12
N ALA A 314 9.58 -21.92 12.98
CA ALA A 314 9.48 -23.29 13.45
C ALA A 314 8.95 -24.20 12.34
N ILE A 315 9.50 -25.41 12.22
CA ILE A 315 9.13 -26.40 11.20
C ILE A 315 8.23 -27.44 11.85
N SER A 316 7.08 -27.73 11.25
CA SER A 316 6.16 -28.74 11.74
C SER A 316 6.85 -30.12 11.81
N THR A 317 6.60 -30.84 12.90
CA THR A 317 7.08 -32.23 13.04
C THR A 317 6.24 -33.23 12.26
N GLN A 318 5.02 -32.85 11.85
CA GLN A 318 4.09 -33.70 11.09
C GLN A 318 4.24 -33.51 9.58
N ASP A 319 4.60 -32.28 9.15
CA ASP A 319 4.84 -31.92 7.75
C ASP A 319 6.05 -30.99 7.67
N THR A 320 7.20 -31.51 7.30
CA THR A 320 8.45 -30.74 7.23
C THR A 320 8.47 -29.66 6.14
N ALA A 321 7.53 -29.67 5.20
CA ALA A 321 7.35 -28.59 4.24
C ALA A 321 6.62 -27.39 4.85
N LEU A 322 5.91 -27.57 5.97
CA LEU A 322 5.17 -26.53 6.65
C LEU A 322 6.04 -25.79 7.64
N GLN A 323 6.11 -24.47 7.47
CA GLN A 323 6.82 -23.55 8.36
C GLN A 323 5.83 -22.63 9.07
N PHE A 324 5.94 -22.56 10.38
CA PHE A 324 5.24 -21.61 11.21
C PHE A 324 6.12 -20.37 11.41
N ILE A 325 5.54 -19.20 11.21
CA ILE A 325 6.17 -17.93 11.53
C ILE A 325 5.37 -17.30 12.65
N ALA A 326 6.00 -17.10 13.81
CA ALA A 326 5.34 -16.54 14.98
C ALA A 326 6.05 -15.30 15.50
N LYS A 327 5.29 -14.37 16.09
CA LYS A 327 5.78 -13.24 16.87
C LYS A 327 5.60 -13.54 18.35
N ALA A 328 6.67 -13.99 19.00
CA ALA A 328 6.66 -14.24 20.43
C ALA A 328 7.05 -12.95 21.22
N PRO A 329 6.56 -12.76 22.44
CA PRO A 329 7.00 -11.65 23.31
C PRO A 329 8.53 -11.60 23.43
N ALA A 330 9.10 -10.40 23.58
CA ALA A 330 10.55 -10.24 23.74
C ALA A 330 11.12 -11.04 24.93
N SER A 331 10.32 -11.25 25.98
CA SER A 331 10.64 -12.04 27.18
C SER A 331 10.49 -13.56 27.00
N ALA A 332 9.97 -14.04 25.89
CA ALA A 332 9.77 -15.49 25.68
C ALA A 332 11.11 -16.25 25.72
N THR A 333 11.08 -17.44 26.33
CA THR A 333 12.29 -18.26 26.55
C THR A 333 12.57 -19.28 25.44
N VAL A 334 11.86 -19.17 24.30
CA VAL A 334 11.99 -20.05 23.13
C VAL A 334 13.40 -19.99 22.55
N ARG A 335 14.02 -21.14 22.29
CA ARG A 335 15.39 -21.28 21.73
C ARG A 335 15.38 -22.14 20.47
N THR A 336 16.34 -21.91 19.60
CA THR A 336 16.60 -22.77 18.44
C THR A 336 16.86 -24.21 18.90
N GLY A 337 16.20 -25.18 18.26
CA GLY A 337 16.26 -26.59 18.58
C GLY A 337 15.15 -27.10 19.49
N ASP A 338 14.42 -26.21 20.18
CA ASP A 338 13.29 -26.60 21.02
C ASP A 338 12.19 -27.25 20.16
N THR A 339 11.50 -28.25 20.73
CA THR A 339 10.27 -28.81 20.15
C THR A 339 9.10 -28.37 21.02
N ILE A 340 8.21 -27.58 20.44
CA ILE A 340 7.15 -26.88 21.16
C ILE A 340 5.78 -27.09 20.51
N PRO A 341 4.69 -27.12 21.29
CA PRO A 341 3.34 -27.06 20.77
C PRO A 341 3.09 -25.74 20.03
N VAL A 342 2.30 -25.82 18.95
CA VAL A 342 1.86 -24.65 18.16
C VAL A 342 0.35 -24.65 18.10
N SER A 343 -0.26 -23.50 18.32
CA SER A 343 -1.72 -23.34 18.31
C SER A 343 -2.13 -21.94 17.83
N CYS A 344 -3.40 -21.77 17.50
CA CYS A 344 -4.03 -20.47 17.19
C CYS A 344 -5.53 -20.53 17.51
N ASN A 345 -6.23 -19.39 17.43
CA ASN A 345 -7.69 -19.42 17.52
C ASN A 345 -8.32 -19.54 16.14
N ALA A 346 -9.43 -20.26 16.04
CA ALA A 346 -10.14 -20.49 14.77
C ALA A 346 -10.58 -19.20 14.08
N GLN A 347 -10.96 -18.17 14.84
CA GLN A 347 -11.36 -16.85 14.34
C GLN A 347 -10.22 -16.07 13.70
N ASP A 348 -8.97 -16.40 14.02
CA ASP A 348 -7.75 -15.75 13.53
C ASP A 348 -7.19 -16.42 12.26
N ILE A 349 -7.81 -17.54 11.86
CA ILE A 349 -7.47 -18.26 10.62
C ILE A 349 -8.26 -17.62 9.47
N ILE A 350 -7.55 -17.23 8.43
CA ILE A 350 -8.12 -16.62 7.23
C ILE A 350 -8.35 -17.70 6.20
N LEU A 351 -9.60 -17.82 5.72
CA LEU A 351 -9.98 -18.74 4.64
C LEU A 351 -9.89 -17.99 3.30
N LEU A 352 -9.02 -18.43 2.42
CA LEU A 352 -8.82 -17.90 1.07
C LEU A 352 -9.28 -18.93 0.04
N ALA A 353 -10.06 -18.50 -0.95
CA ALA A 353 -10.35 -19.31 -2.13
C ALA A 353 -9.09 -19.39 -3.03
N ASP A 354 -8.77 -20.57 -3.53
CA ASP A 354 -7.68 -20.78 -4.48
C ASP A 354 -8.12 -20.43 -5.91
#